data_9738d3550905151b7004114d030a9722
#
_entry.id   9738d3550905151b7004114d030a9722
#
_cell.length_a   1.000
_cell.length_b   1.000
_cell.length_c   1.000
_cell.angle_alpha   90.00
_cell.angle_beta   90.00
_cell.angle_gamma   90.00
#
_symmetry.space_group_name_H-M   'P 1'
#
loop_
_entity.id
_entity.type
_entity.pdbx_description
1 polymer ?
#
loop_
_entity_poly.entity_id
_entity_poly.type
_entity_poly.pdbx_seq_one_letter_code
_entity_poly.pdbx_strand_id
1 'polypeptide(L)'
;MLLAAWKIAPALASGCTIVLKPSELTPAGTLELAKICEDAGVPPGVINIVQGTGEAVGSSIVKHEIISKISFTGSTEVGKQIVKNSSENLTKLSLELGGKAPNIVFADSNIESCLEANLRGGFFNQGENCTAVTRLLVDEKIIDEFIESYVSKVSKIIQGMPNDITTEIGCLISKTHIDRVDSYVKQGIKEGGELLLGGEANSEFPGYFYKPTIIKIANTDNILFKDEVFGPVVSVMSFGSEEEAISLANQTSYGLAGGVWTQDISRAINVSKLIDAGSVSYTHLTLPTILLV
;
A
#
# COMPACT_ATOMS: atom_id res chain seq x y z
N MET A 1 -8.33 9.79 7.29
CA MET A 1 -9.07 9.49 8.55
C MET A 1 -8.58 8.19 9.20
N LEU A 2 -8.55 7.03 8.51
CA LEU A 2 -8.15 5.73 9.07
C LEU A 2 -6.80 5.76 9.79
N LEU A 3 -5.74 6.27 9.15
CA LEU A 3 -4.40 6.38 9.74
C LEU A 3 -4.33 7.29 10.95
N ALA A 4 -5.18 8.33 11.03
CA ALA A 4 -5.30 9.17 12.22
C ALA A 4 -5.94 8.40 13.38
N ALA A 5 -7.02 7.66 13.10
CA ALA A 5 -7.71 6.83 14.10
C ALA A 5 -6.77 5.76 14.70
N TRP A 6 -5.93 5.11 13.88
CA TRP A 6 -4.94 4.12 14.34
C TRP A 6 -3.87 4.68 15.27
N LYS A 7 -3.66 6.00 15.27
CA LYS A 7 -2.73 6.67 16.17
C LYS A 7 -3.43 7.24 17.40
N ILE A 8 -4.61 7.84 17.20
CA ILE A 8 -5.38 8.47 18.28
C ILE A 8 -5.91 7.42 19.27
N ALA A 9 -6.54 6.35 18.78
CA ALA A 9 -7.21 5.38 19.63
C ALA A 9 -6.25 4.70 20.64
N PRO A 10 -5.10 4.11 20.24
CA PRO A 10 -4.18 3.49 21.19
C PRO A 10 -3.51 4.51 22.11
N ALA A 11 -3.26 5.73 21.64
CA ALA A 11 -2.68 6.78 22.49
C ALA A 11 -3.65 7.21 23.59
N LEU A 12 -4.92 7.42 23.28
CA LEU A 12 -5.95 7.72 24.29
C LEU A 12 -6.15 6.56 25.26
N ALA A 13 -6.22 5.32 24.75
CA ALA A 13 -6.35 4.14 25.59
C ALA A 13 -5.18 3.99 26.59
N SER A 14 -4.00 4.52 26.22
CA SER A 14 -2.80 4.52 27.08
C SER A 14 -2.69 5.77 27.98
N GLY A 15 -3.69 6.65 27.98
CA GLY A 15 -3.67 7.88 28.77
C GLY A 15 -2.73 8.96 28.25
N CYS A 16 -2.33 8.92 27.00
CA CYS A 16 -1.41 9.90 26.39
C CYS A 16 -2.16 11.10 25.82
N THR A 17 -1.52 12.26 25.87
CA THR A 17 -1.89 13.42 25.05
C THR A 17 -1.22 13.33 23.68
N ILE A 18 -1.82 13.98 22.67
CA ILE A 18 -1.42 13.83 21.27
C ILE A 18 -1.25 15.19 20.61
N VAL A 19 -0.16 15.35 19.88
CA VAL A 19 -0.01 16.37 18.84
C VAL A 19 -0.01 15.65 17.50
N LEU A 20 -1.04 15.88 16.68
CA LEU A 20 -1.24 15.22 15.39
C LEU A 20 -1.07 16.22 14.23
N LYS A 21 -0.16 15.92 13.32
CA LYS A 21 0.00 16.66 12.06
C LYS A 21 -0.53 15.79 10.90
N PRO A 22 -1.67 16.08 10.32
CA PRO A 22 -2.14 15.41 9.11
C PRO A 22 -1.29 15.81 7.89
N SER A 23 -1.43 15.04 6.79
CA SER A 23 -0.91 15.50 5.50
C SER A 23 -1.55 16.83 5.12
N GLU A 24 -0.77 17.74 4.59
CA GLU A 24 -1.23 19.04 4.07
C GLU A 24 -2.22 18.90 2.90
N LEU A 25 -2.19 17.76 2.20
CA LEU A 25 -3.09 17.46 1.08
C LEU A 25 -4.47 16.94 1.55
N THR A 26 -4.54 16.35 2.76
CA THR A 26 -5.76 15.67 3.23
C THR A 26 -6.12 16.00 4.70
N PRO A 27 -6.15 17.29 5.11
CA PRO A 27 -6.36 17.63 6.52
C PRO A 27 -7.83 17.54 6.96
N ALA A 28 -8.78 17.73 6.04
CA ALA A 28 -10.21 17.92 6.36
C ALA A 28 -10.81 16.80 7.24
N GLY A 29 -10.61 15.53 6.85
CA GLY A 29 -11.14 14.40 7.61
C GLY A 29 -10.54 14.27 9.02
N THR A 30 -9.29 14.73 9.23
CA THR A 30 -8.66 14.72 10.54
C THR A 30 -9.20 15.85 11.43
N LEU A 31 -9.52 17.00 10.85
CA LEU A 31 -10.14 18.11 11.58
C LEU A 31 -11.54 17.74 12.05
N GLU A 32 -12.35 17.11 11.20
CA GLU A 32 -13.66 16.60 11.58
C GLU A 32 -13.57 15.54 12.68
N LEU A 33 -12.56 14.64 12.62
CA LEU A 33 -12.34 13.66 13.68
C LEU A 33 -12.03 14.33 15.03
N ALA A 34 -11.26 15.41 15.05
CA ALA A 34 -10.98 16.15 16.28
C ALA A 34 -12.25 16.73 16.88
N LYS A 35 -13.12 17.31 16.04
CA LYS A 35 -14.41 17.84 16.48
C LYS A 35 -15.31 16.75 17.05
N ILE A 36 -15.37 15.59 16.39
CA ILE A 36 -16.10 14.42 16.91
C ILE A 36 -15.57 14.00 18.29
N CYS A 37 -14.25 14.00 18.48
CA CYS A 37 -13.65 13.69 19.78
C CYS A 37 -14.00 14.71 20.87
N GLU A 38 -14.04 16.00 20.53
CA GLU A 38 -14.49 17.06 21.43
C GLU A 38 -15.96 16.88 21.81
N ASP A 39 -16.85 16.66 20.84
CA ASP A 39 -18.27 16.39 21.04
C ASP A 39 -18.51 15.13 21.90
N ALA A 40 -17.63 14.15 21.81
CA ALA A 40 -17.64 12.93 22.63
C ALA A 40 -17.09 13.15 24.06
N GLY A 41 -16.68 14.36 24.42
CA GLY A 41 -16.23 14.72 25.77
C GLY A 41 -14.72 14.49 26.03
N VAL A 42 -13.91 14.36 25.02
CA VAL A 42 -12.45 14.35 25.19
C VAL A 42 -11.99 15.71 25.71
N PRO A 43 -11.28 15.79 26.86
CA PRO A 43 -10.93 17.08 27.46
C PRO A 43 -10.04 17.93 26.55
N PRO A 44 -10.15 19.27 26.60
CA PRO A 44 -9.26 20.17 25.90
C PRO A 44 -7.78 19.90 26.19
N GLY A 45 -6.93 19.94 25.14
CA GLY A 45 -5.49 19.69 25.25
C GLY A 45 -5.07 18.23 25.19
N VAL A 46 -6.02 17.28 25.20
CA VAL A 46 -5.71 15.85 25.03
C VAL A 46 -5.39 15.52 23.57
N ILE A 47 -6.18 16.05 22.62
CA ILE A 47 -5.93 15.93 21.18
C ILE A 47 -5.67 17.33 20.62
N ASN A 48 -4.50 17.52 20.02
CA ASN A 48 -4.10 18.81 19.43
C ASN A 48 -3.72 18.56 17.98
N ILE A 49 -4.42 19.23 17.04
CA ILE A 49 -4.11 19.12 15.61
C ILE A 49 -3.38 20.37 15.15
N VAL A 50 -2.21 20.16 14.55
CA VAL A 50 -1.39 21.21 13.96
C VAL A 50 -1.26 20.99 12.46
N GLN A 51 -1.43 22.05 11.69
CA GLN A 51 -1.32 21.98 10.24
C GLN A 51 -0.03 22.61 9.76
N GLY A 52 0.44 22.14 8.62
CA GLY A 52 1.64 22.64 7.95
C GLY A 52 2.39 21.53 7.23
N THR A 53 3.45 21.91 6.54
CA THR A 53 4.27 20.97 5.78
C THR A 53 5.06 20.03 6.69
N GLY A 54 5.45 18.87 6.14
CA GLY A 54 6.33 17.95 6.84
C GLY A 54 7.67 18.58 7.20
N GLU A 55 8.20 19.43 6.33
CA GLU A 55 9.48 20.12 6.53
C GLU A 55 9.42 21.13 7.69
N ALA A 56 8.40 21.98 7.74
CA ALA A 56 8.29 23.01 8.77
C ALA A 56 7.78 22.45 10.10
N VAL A 57 6.54 21.93 10.12
CA VAL A 57 5.87 21.52 11.36
C VAL A 57 6.30 20.11 11.78
N GLY A 58 6.40 19.17 10.83
CA GLY A 58 6.84 17.81 11.11
C GLY A 58 8.24 17.75 11.72
N SER A 59 9.20 18.47 11.13
CA SER A 59 10.57 18.55 11.67
C SER A 59 10.61 19.15 13.08
N SER A 60 9.78 20.17 13.35
CA SER A 60 9.71 20.79 14.67
C SER A 60 9.19 19.82 15.72
N ILE A 61 8.16 19.03 15.40
CA ILE A 61 7.63 17.97 16.29
C ILE A 61 8.71 16.92 16.56
N VAL A 62 9.42 16.45 15.52
CA VAL A 62 10.42 15.39 15.66
C VAL A 62 11.58 15.77 16.57
N LYS A 63 11.99 17.03 16.53
CA LYS A 63 13.12 17.55 17.33
C LYS A 63 12.72 18.05 18.72
N HIS A 64 11.42 18.08 19.04
CA HIS A 64 10.96 18.69 20.26
C HIS A 64 11.20 17.79 21.48
N GLU A 65 11.88 18.31 22.49
CA GLU A 65 12.33 17.56 23.68
C GLU A 65 11.21 16.96 24.55
N ILE A 66 9.99 17.59 24.53
CA ILE A 66 8.85 17.08 25.29
C ILE A 66 8.15 15.92 24.61
N ILE A 67 8.43 15.62 23.36
CA ILE A 67 7.80 14.51 22.63
C ILE A 67 8.45 13.19 23.02
N SER A 68 7.71 12.39 23.76
CA SER A 68 8.20 11.08 24.27
C SER A 68 8.14 9.96 23.23
N LYS A 69 7.22 10.05 22.26
CA LYS A 69 7.05 9.05 21.18
C LYS A 69 6.53 9.69 19.93
N ILE A 70 7.05 9.26 18.79
CA ILE A 70 6.56 9.61 17.46
C ILE A 70 6.00 8.36 16.80
N SER A 71 4.77 8.45 16.31
CA SER A 71 4.15 7.45 15.43
C SER A 71 3.96 8.10 14.06
N PHE A 72 4.66 7.57 13.05
CA PHE A 72 4.67 8.11 11.70
C PHE A 72 4.20 7.07 10.68
N THR A 73 3.45 7.52 9.68
CA THR A 73 3.13 6.75 8.47
C THR A 73 3.44 7.60 7.26
N GLY A 74 4.22 7.06 6.33
CA GLY A 74 4.61 7.76 5.11
C GLY A 74 5.77 7.07 4.38
N SER A 75 6.50 7.82 3.55
CA SER A 75 7.58 7.25 2.75
C SER A 75 8.76 6.77 3.60
N THR A 76 9.46 5.75 3.10
CA THR A 76 10.68 5.22 3.73
C THR A 76 11.76 6.30 3.88
N GLU A 77 11.87 7.22 2.91
CA GLU A 77 12.83 8.31 2.95
C GLU A 77 12.55 9.27 4.13
N VAL A 78 11.30 9.69 4.29
CA VAL A 78 10.91 10.54 5.44
C VAL A 78 11.09 9.79 6.75
N GLY A 79 10.79 8.50 6.81
CA GLY A 79 11.04 7.66 7.97
C GLY A 79 12.51 7.66 8.40
N LYS A 80 13.44 7.52 7.45
CA LYS A 80 14.89 7.63 7.70
C LYS A 80 15.30 8.99 8.25
N GLN A 81 14.71 10.07 7.73
CA GLN A 81 14.94 11.42 8.24
C GLN A 81 14.44 11.59 9.68
N ILE A 82 13.27 11.02 10.02
CA ILE A 82 12.73 11.03 11.38
C ILE A 82 13.69 10.30 12.34
N VAL A 83 14.17 9.10 11.96
CA VAL A 83 15.15 8.37 12.78
C VAL A 83 16.39 9.23 13.06
N LYS A 84 16.94 9.85 12.01
CA LYS A 84 18.11 10.72 12.15
C LYS A 84 17.85 11.93 13.06
N ASN A 85 16.70 12.58 12.90
CA ASN A 85 16.40 13.82 13.63
C ASN A 85 15.92 13.59 15.07
N SER A 86 15.43 12.40 15.40
CA SER A 86 14.99 12.03 16.76
C SER A 86 16.11 11.49 17.64
N SER A 87 17.29 11.25 17.08
CA SER A 87 18.41 10.62 17.80
C SER A 87 18.96 11.46 18.97
N GLU A 88 18.92 12.78 18.86
CA GLU A 88 19.40 13.68 19.93
C GLU A 88 18.59 13.55 21.23
N ASN A 89 17.27 13.35 21.11
CA ASN A 89 16.37 13.24 22.26
C ASN A 89 16.07 11.77 22.62
N LEU A 90 16.61 10.80 21.89
CA LEU A 90 16.30 9.37 22.02
C LEU A 90 14.81 9.08 21.99
N THR A 91 14.05 9.84 21.21
CA THR A 91 12.59 9.73 21.12
C THR A 91 12.19 8.36 20.58
N LYS A 92 11.24 7.69 21.22
CA LYS A 92 10.72 6.40 20.78
C LYS A 92 9.98 6.54 19.45
N LEU A 93 10.21 5.62 18.51
CA LEU A 93 9.61 5.64 17.19
C LEU A 93 8.71 4.41 16.93
N SER A 94 7.58 4.63 16.27
CA SER A 94 6.81 3.62 15.55
C SER A 94 6.66 4.11 14.12
N LEU A 95 7.22 3.38 13.16
CA LEU A 95 7.29 3.80 11.76
C LEU A 95 6.54 2.79 10.89
N GLU A 96 5.51 3.26 10.21
CA GLU A 96 4.79 2.55 9.16
C GLU A 96 5.18 3.17 7.83
N LEU A 97 5.91 2.42 7.02
CA LEU A 97 6.58 2.93 5.84
C LEU A 97 6.04 2.28 4.57
N GLY A 98 6.67 2.55 3.42
CA GLY A 98 6.26 1.99 2.15
C GLY A 98 6.34 0.47 2.08
N GLY A 99 5.66 -0.11 1.10
CA GLY A 99 5.62 -1.54 0.84
C GLY A 99 5.74 -1.88 -0.64
N LYS A 100 6.13 -3.11 -0.92
CA LYS A 100 6.15 -3.70 -2.27
C LYS A 100 5.67 -5.15 -2.16
N ALA A 101 4.44 -5.33 -1.69
CA ALA A 101 3.89 -6.61 -1.30
C ALA A 101 3.94 -7.63 -2.45
N PRO A 102 4.62 -8.78 -2.27
CA PRO A 102 4.52 -9.91 -3.17
C PRO A 102 3.22 -10.66 -2.90
N ASN A 103 2.58 -11.15 -3.95
CA ASN A 103 1.50 -12.12 -3.83
C ASN A 103 1.82 -13.33 -4.70
N ILE A 104 2.12 -14.46 -4.06
CA ILE A 104 2.55 -15.70 -4.71
C ILE A 104 1.30 -16.51 -5.04
N VAL A 105 1.13 -16.87 -6.30
CA VAL A 105 -0.01 -17.64 -6.81
C VAL A 105 0.48 -18.97 -7.38
N PHE A 106 0.27 -20.06 -6.64
CA PHE A 106 0.57 -21.41 -7.09
C PHE A 106 -0.51 -21.96 -8.02
N ALA A 107 -0.13 -22.92 -8.89
CA ALA A 107 -1.02 -23.50 -9.88
C ALA A 107 -2.26 -24.22 -9.30
N ASP A 108 -2.20 -24.66 -8.05
CA ASP A 108 -3.31 -25.29 -7.34
C ASP A 108 -4.31 -24.31 -6.70
N SER A 109 -4.13 -23.01 -6.89
CA SER A 109 -4.97 -21.97 -6.30
C SER A 109 -6.39 -22.00 -6.83
N ASN A 110 -7.36 -21.56 -6.02
CA ASN A 110 -8.67 -21.18 -6.53
C ASN A 110 -8.55 -19.88 -7.33
N ILE A 111 -8.45 -19.98 -8.64
CA ILE A 111 -8.14 -18.87 -9.54
C ILE A 111 -9.19 -17.76 -9.45
N GLU A 112 -10.48 -18.08 -9.40
CA GLU A 112 -11.54 -17.06 -9.34
C GLU A 112 -11.44 -16.20 -8.07
N SER A 113 -11.32 -16.82 -6.91
CA SER A 113 -11.14 -16.12 -5.63
C SER A 113 -9.82 -15.34 -5.61
N CYS A 114 -8.76 -15.90 -6.20
CA CYS A 114 -7.46 -15.28 -6.31
C CYS A 114 -7.52 -14.00 -7.16
N LEU A 115 -8.17 -14.06 -8.32
CA LEU A 115 -8.35 -12.91 -9.21
C LEU A 115 -9.11 -11.78 -8.53
N GLU A 116 -10.24 -12.08 -7.84
CA GLU A 116 -11.04 -11.08 -7.13
C GLU A 116 -10.22 -10.38 -6.01
N ALA A 117 -9.49 -11.16 -5.23
CA ALA A 117 -8.69 -10.60 -4.15
C ALA A 117 -7.50 -9.78 -4.67
N ASN A 118 -6.86 -10.22 -5.75
CA ASN A 118 -5.77 -9.46 -6.38
C ASN A 118 -6.25 -8.19 -7.08
N LEU A 119 -7.45 -8.20 -7.65
CA LEU A 119 -8.09 -7.00 -8.17
C LEU A 119 -8.26 -5.97 -7.05
N ARG A 120 -8.88 -6.36 -5.93
CA ARG A 120 -9.03 -5.49 -4.77
C ARG A 120 -7.68 -5.10 -4.17
N GLY A 121 -6.78 -6.06 -3.97
CA GLY A 121 -5.47 -5.82 -3.36
C GLY A 121 -4.58 -4.86 -4.14
N GLY A 122 -4.66 -4.88 -5.47
CA GLY A 122 -3.84 -4.04 -6.34
C GLY A 122 -4.41 -2.65 -6.61
N PHE A 123 -5.76 -2.53 -6.65
CA PHE A 123 -6.41 -1.31 -7.13
C PHE A 123 -7.27 -0.59 -6.08
N PHE A 124 -7.51 -1.18 -4.90
CA PHE A 124 -8.20 -0.49 -3.82
C PHE A 124 -7.53 0.85 -3.50
N ASN A 125 -8.35 1.90 -3.33
CA ASN A 125 -7.87 3.27 -3.09
C ASN A 125 -6.86 3.74 -4.16
N GLN A 126 -7.13 3.46 -5.43
CA GLN A 126 -6.27 3.78 -6.58
C GLN A 126 -4.84 3.19 -6.49
N GLY A 127 -4.63 2.14 -5.70
CA GLY A 127 -3.29 1.62 -5.41
C GLY A 127 -2.45 2.50 -4.47
N GLU A 128 -3.01 3.60 -3.96
CA GLU A 128 -2.40 4.44 -2.93
C GLU A 128 -2.54 3.79 -1.55
N ASN A 129 -1.97 2.59 -1.41
CA ASN A 129 -2.03 1.76 -0.21
C ASN A 129 -0.66 1.09 0.01
N CYS A 130 -0.10 1.22 1.21
CA CYS A 130 1.22 0.66 1.55
C CYS A 130 1.26 -0.88 1.52
N THR A 131 0.11 -1.55 1.70
CA THR A 131 -0.03 -3.00 1.58
C THR A 131 -0.57 -3.46 0.23
N ALA A 132 -0.64 -2.56 -0.78
CA ALA A 132 -1.13 -2.92 -2.10
C ALA A 132 -0.35 -4.10 -2.69
N VAL A 133 -1.08 -5.05 -3.26
CA VAL A 133 -0.50 -6.18 -4.00
C VAL A 133 0.01 -5.66 -5.34
N THR A 134 1.26 -5.27 -5.37
CA THR A 134 1.88 -4.63 -6.55
C THR A 134 2.84 -5.53 -7.29
N ARG A 135 3.18 -6.71 -6.72
CA ARG A 135 3.96 -7.77 -7.37
C ARG A 135 3.18 -9.09 -7.36
N LEU A 136 2.62 -9.48 -8.50
CA LEU A 136 2.03 -10.80 -8.68
C LEU A 136 3.11 -11.75 -9.17
N LEU A 137 3.45 -12.74 -8.34
CA LEU A 137 4.35 -13.83 -8.66
C LEU A 137 3.48 -15.07 -8.95
N VAL A 138 3.41 -15.49 -10.21
CA VAL A 138 2.47 -16.51 -10.67
C VAL A 138 3.21 -17.73 -11.19
N ASP A 139 2.78 -18.93 -10.78
CA ASP A 139 3.34 -20.21 -11.27
C ASP A 139 3.30 -20.24 -12.80
N GLU A 140 4.44 -20.59 -13.43
CA GLU A 140 4.61 -20.62 -14.88
C GLU A 140 3.57 -21.49 -15.60
N LYS A 141 3.02 -22.50 -14.92
CA LYS A 141 2.01 -23.41 -15.48
C LYS A 141 0.66 -22.75 -15.74
N ILE A 142 0.38 -21.63 -15.08
CA ILE A 142 -0.93 -20.94 -15.15
C ILE A 142 -0.83 -19.48 -15.56
N ILE A 143 0.38 -18.94 -15.77
CA ILE A 143 0.58 -17.49 -15.92
C ILE A 143 -0.20 -16.90 -17.10
N ASP A 144 -0.25 -17.57 -18.24
CA ASP A 144 -0.90 -17.02 -19.44
C ASP A 144 -2.41 -16.95 -19.26
N GLU A 145 -3.05 -18.01 -18.74
CA GLU A 145 -4.48 -18.03 -18.41
C GLU A 145 -4.80 -17.03 -17.28
N PHE A 146 -3.93 -16.94 -16.28
CA PHE A 146 -4.08 -15.98 -15.19
C PHE A 146 -4.05 -14.54 -15.70
N ILE A 147 -3.08 -14.19 -16.55
CA ILE A 147 -2.94 -12.85 -17.13
C ILE A 147 -4.17 -12.49 -17.96
N GLU A 148 -4.62 -13.38 -18.86
CA GLU A 148 -5.80 -13.14 -19.69
C GLU A 148 -7.03 -12.84 -18.83
N SER A 149 -7.28 -13.66 -17.82
CA SER A 149 -8.40 -13.51 -16.89
C SER A 149 -8.28 -12.24 -16.04
N TYR A 150 -7.07 -11.93 -15.54
CA TYR A 150 -6.81 -10.76 -14.73
C TYR A 150 -6.99 -9.45 -15.50
N VAL A 151 -6.43 -9.37 -16.71
CA VAL A 151 -6.61 -8.23 -17.62
C VAL A 151 -8.10 -8.03 -17.94
N SER A 152 -8.83 -9.12 -18.24
CA SER A 152 -10.28 -9.05 -18.50
C SER A 152 -11.08 -8.52 -17.31
N LYS A 153 -10.70 -8.85 -16.07
CA LYS A 153 -11.37 -8.33 -14.87
C LYS A 153 -10.98 -6.86 -14.58
N VAL A 154 -9.70 -6.54 -14.64
CA VAL A 154 -9.20 -5.19 -14.36
C VAL A 154 -9.70 -4.17 -15.38
N SER A 155 -9.86 -4.56 -16.66
CA SER A 155 -10.42 -3.68 -17.69
C SER A 155 -11.88 -3.25 -17.45
N LYS A 156 -12.59 -3.95 -16.55
CA LYS A 156 -13.99 -3.65 -16.20
C LYS A 156 -14.12 -2.73 -14.98
N ILE A 157 -13.02 -2.40 -14.31
CA ILE A 157 -13.02 -1.47 -13.17
C ILE A 157 -13.61 -0.13 -13.62
N ILE A 158 -14.62 0.33 -12.90
CA ILE A 158 -15.29 1.61 -13.17
C ILE A 158 -14.46 2.73 -12.53
N GLN A 159 -13.78 3.49 -13.39
CA GLN A 159 -13.09 4.70 -12.97
C GLN A 159 -14.04 5.90 -13.08
N GLY A 160 -14.09 6.75 -12.04
CA GLY A 160 -15.03 7.87 -12.05
C GLY A 160 -14.83 8.85 -10.90
N MET A 161 -15.76 9.82 -10.83
CA MET A 161 -15.75 10.84 -9.78
C MET A 161 -16.13 10.24 -8.42
N PRO A 162 -15.53 10.69 -7.31
CA PRO A 162 -15.71 10.07 -5.99
C PRO A 162 -17.12 10.23 -5.40
N ASN A 163 -17.95 11.11 -5.95
CA ASN A 163 -19.35 11.28 -5.56
C ASN A 163 -20.34 10.40 -6.35
N ASP A 164 -19.87 9.63 -7.30
CA ASP A 164 -20.68 8.64 -8.02
C ASP A 164 -20.56 7.29 -7.29
N ILE A 165 -21.71 6.72 -6.89
CA ILE A 165 -21.77 5.45 -6.14
C ILE A 165 -21.29 4.25 -6.94
N THR A 166 -21.21 4.34 -8.26
CA THR A 166 -20.73 3.28 -9.15
C THR A 166 -19.23 3.31 -9.32
N THR A 167 -18.55 4.38 -8.89
CA THR A 167 -17.11 4.51 -8.98
C THR A 167 -16.40 3.49 -8.07
N GLU A 168 -15.53 2.68 -8.65
CA GLU A 168 -14.69 1.73 -7.93
C GLU A 168 -13.32 2.31 -7.61
N ILE A 169 -12.74 3.10 -8.54
CA ILE A 169 -11.49 3.83 -8.30
C ILE A 169 -11.60 5.28 -8.76
N GLY A 170 -11.04 6.18 -7.97
CA GLY A 170 -11.01 7.63 -8.23
C GLY A 170 -9.70 8.12 -8.85
N CYS A 171 -9.41 9.41 -8.65
CA CYS A 171 -8.16 10.04 -9.07
C CYS A 171 -7.06 9.92 -8.02
N LEU A 172 -5.81 10.04 -8.46
CA LEU A 172 -4.64 10.17 -7.59
C LEU A 172 -4.67 11.52 -6.86
N ILE A 173 -3.91 11.59 -5.76
CA ILE A 173 -3.98 12.72 -4.83
C ILE A 173 -3.47 14.06 -5.39
N SER A 174 -2.55 14.08 -6.36
CA SER A 174 -1.96 15.32 -6.86
C SER A 174 -1.34 15.17 -8.26
N LYS A 175 -1.09 16.34 -8.89
CA LYS A 175 -0.34 16.41 -10.17
C LYS A 175 1.05 15.80 -10.06
N THR A 176 1.78 16.13 -9.02
CA THR A 176 3.13 15.59 -8.78
C THR A 176 3.10 14.07 -8.65
N HIS A 177 2.03 13.54 -8.04
CA HIS A 177 1.91 12.11 -7.84
C HIS A 177 1.57 11.35 -9.12
N ILE A 178 0.65 11.86 -9.95
CA ILE A 178 0.36 11.22 -11.24
C ILE A 178 1.58 11.25 -12.17
N ASP A 179 2.36 12.34 -12.18
CA ASP A 179 3.60 12.43 -12.95
C ASP A 179 4.64 11.40 -12.48
N ARG A 180 4.72 11.19 -11.17
CA ARG A 180 5.56 10.13 -10.59
C ARG A 180 5.11 8.75 -11.05
N VAL A 181 3.83 8.41 -10.94
CA VAL A 181 3.28 7.12 -11.38
C VAL A 181 3.58 6.89 -12.86
N ASP A 182 3.31 7.88 -13.70
CA ASP A 182 3.55 7.83 -15.14
C ASP A 182 5.05 7.62 -15.46
N SER A 183 5.95 8.28 -14.71
CA SER A 183 7.39 8.11 -14.87
C SER A 183 7.85 6.69 -14.54
N TYR A 184 7.32 6.07 -13.49
CA TYR A 184 7.61 4.67 -13.13
C TYR A 184 7.13 3.70 -14.21
N VAL A 185 5.92 3.89 -14.72
CA VAL A 185 5.35 3.05 -15.79
C VAL A 185 6.20 3.15 -17.06
N LYS A 186 6.52 4.36 -17.50
CA LYS A 186 7.38 4.58 -18.67
C LYS A 186 8.78 3.98 -18.50
N GLN A 187 9.37 4.11 -17.33
CA GLN A 187 10.67 3.53 -17.04
C GLN A 187 10.60 2.00 -17.02
N GLY A 188 9.57 1.42 -16.38
CA GLY A 188 9.39 -0.05 -16.35
C GLY A 188 9.21 -0.65 -17.75
N ILE A 189 8.48 0.03 -18.64
CA ILE A 189 8.34 -0.38 -20.05
C ILE A 189 9.69 -0.28 -20.77
N LYS A 190 10.43 0.82 -20.57
CA LYS A 190 11.78 1.00 -21.14
C LYS A 190 12.77 -0.07 -20.68
N GLU A 191 12.62 -0.57 -19.47
CA GLU A 191 13.42 -1.66 -18.89
C GLU A 191 12.94 -3.06 -19.32
N GLY A 192 12.09 -3.14 -20.34
CA GLY A 192 11.63 -4.40 -20.94
C GLY A 192 10.33 -4.94 -20.37
N GLY A 193 9.57 -4.14 -19.62
CA GLY A 193 8.22 -4.48 -19.21
C GLY A 193 7.25 -4.47 -20.40
N GLU A 194 6.43 -5.51 -20.50
CA GLU A 194 5.35 -5.62 -21.50
C GLU A 194 4.07 -5.03 -20.92
N LEU A 195 3.58 -3.94 -21.52
CA LEU A 195 2.31 -3.33 -21.14
C LEU A 195 1.14 -4.19 -21.60
N LEU A 196 0.36 -4.69 -20.64
CA LEU A 196 -0.81 -5.53 -20.93
C LEU A 196 -2.13 -4.74 -20.83
N LEU A 197 -2.19 -3.71 -20.01
CA LEU A 197 -3.38 -2.86 -19.81
C LEU A 197 -2.97 -1.47 -19.28
N GLY A 198 -3.69 -0.42 -19.65
CA GLY A 198 -3.55 0.93 -19.12
C GLY A 198 -2.27 1.64 -19.56
N GLY A 199 -1.44 2.06 -18.60
CA GLY A 199 -0.13 2.67 -18.85
C GLY A 199 -0.15 4.16 -19.16
N GLU A 200 -1.26 4.86 -18.94
CA GLU A 200 -1.42 6.27 -19.24
C GLU A 200 -2.42 6.98 -18.32
N ALA A 201 -2.32 8.30 -18.27
CA ALA A 201 -3.32 9.14 -17.63
C ALA A 201 -4.67 9.04 -18.35
N ASN A 202 -5.77 9.05 -17.58
CA ASN A 202 -7.12 9.08 -18.14
C ASN A 202 -7.61 10.52 -18.25
N SER A 203 -7.66 11.05 -19.46
CA SER A 203 -8.10 12.42 -19.75
C SER A 203 -9.63 12.57 -19.90
N GLU A 204 -10.39 11.50 -19.75
CA GLU A 204 -11.86 11.55 -19.84
C GLU A 204 -12.49 12.26 -18.65
N PHE A 205 -11.80 12.31 -17.51
CA PHE A 205 -12.25 12.94 -16.29
C PHE A 205 -11.39 14.17 -15.92
N PRO A 206 -12.00 15.21 -15.30
CA PRO A 206 -11.24 16.31 -14.74
C PRO A 206 -10.50 15.84 -13.47
N GLY A 207 -9.18 15.91 -13.44
CA GLY A 207 -8.37 15.53 -12.29
C GLY A 207 -7.16 14.64 -12.65
N TYR A 208 -6.61 13.99 -11.66
CA TYR A 208 -5.37 13.22 -11.79
C TYR A 208 -5.65 11.72 -11.94
N PHE A 209 -6.49 11.38 -12.90
CA PHE A 209 -6.86 9.99 -13.16
C PHE A 209 -5.77 9.26 -13.93
N TYR A 210 -5.41 8.06 -13.45
CA TYR A 210 -4.47 7.16 -14.12
C TYR A 210 -5.15 5.82 -14.34
N LYS A 211 -5.10 5.28 -15.54
CA LYS A 211 -5.78 4.02 -15.88
C LYS A 211 -5.20 2.86 -15.07
N PRO A 212 -6.03 1.92 -14.59
CA PRO A 212 -5.55 0.65 -14.04
C PRO A 212 -4.54 0.01 -14.98
N THR A 213 -3.36 -0.31 -14.47
CA THR A 213 -2.22 -0.69 -15.30
C THR A 213 -1.66 -2.04 -14.87
N ILE A 214 -1.46 -2.92 -15.86
CA ILE A 214 -0.83 -4.23 -15.68
C ILE A 214 0.37 -4.32 -16.59
N ILE A 215 1.53 -4.68 -16.05
CA ILE A 215 2.79 -4.85 -16.79
C ILE A 215 3.40 -6.20 -16.45
N LYS A 216 3.64 -7.03 -17.48
CA LYS A 216 4.43 -8.26 -17.35
C LYS A 216 5.90 -7.91 -17.36
N ILE A 217 6.66 -8.40 -16.39
CA ILE A 217 8.10 -8.18 -16.28
C ILE A 217 8.85 -9.51 -16.29
N ALA A 218 10.03 -9.54 -16.90
CA ALA A 218 10.81 -10.75 -17.07
C ALA A 218 12.00 -10.85 -16.09
N ASN A 219 12.34 -9.76 -15.41
CA ASN A 219 13.52 -9.76 -14.52
C ASN A 219 13.29 -8.83 -13.32
N THR A 220 14.06 -9.06 -12.27
CA THR A 220 13.99 -8.34 -11.00
C THR A 220 14.70 -6.99 -11.03
N ASP A 221 15.41 -6.65 -12.12
CA ASP A 221 16.08 -5.37 -12.28
C ASP A 221 15.13 -4.24 -12.69
N ASN A 222 13.96 -4.60 -13.20
CA ASN A 222 12.92 -3.66 -13.55
C ASN A 222 12.48 -2.82 -12.32
N ILE A 223 12.35 -1.51 -12.51
CA ILE A 223 11.95 -0.58 -11.46
C ILE A 223 10.58 -0.92 -10.85
N LEU A 224 9.67 -1.49 -11.65
CA LEU A 224 8.34 -1.92 -11.19
C LEU A 224 8.39 -3.17 -10.29
N PHE A 225 9.51 -3.90 -10.28
CA PHE A 225 9.74 -4.96 -9.31
C PHE A 225 10.29 -4.39 -8.00
N LYS A 226 11.22 -3.44 -8.07
CA LYS A 226 12.01 -2.96 -6.93
C LYS A 226 11.29 -1.90 -6.10
N ASP A 227 10.63 -0.93 -6.75
CA ASP A 227 10.20 0.30 -6.12
C ASP A 227 8.69 0.38 -5.93
N GLU A 228 8.28 1.06 -4.87
CA GLU A 228 6.89 1.40 -4.59
C GLU A 228 6.39 2.51 -5.52
N VAL A 229 5.47 2.18 -6.43
CA VAL A 229 4.84 3.15 -7.33
C VAL A 229 3.81 4.00 -6.60
N PHE A 230 3.04 3.37 -5.69
CA PHE A 230 1.95 3.97 -4.91
C PHE A 230 0.82 4.51 -5.80
N GLY A 231 0.39 3.69 -6.75
CA GLY A 231 -0.63 4.02 -7.75
C GLY A 231 -1.25 2.75 -8.34
N PRO A 232 -2.20 2.86 -9.27
CA PRO A 232 -2.94 1.71 -9.82
C PRO A 232 -2.10 0.91 -10.83
N VAL A 233 -0.95 0.41 -10.39
CA VAL A 233 0.04 -0.29 -11.22
C VAL A 233 0.45 -1.59 -10.57
N VAL A 234 0.21 -2.70 -11.26
CA VAL A 234 0.56 -4.06 -10.83
C VAL A 234 1.53 -4.67 -11.82
N SER A 235 2.64 -5.22 -11.31
CA SER A 235 3.57 -6.02 -12.10
C SER A 235 3.29 -7.51 -11.93
N VAL A 236 3.43 -8.27 -13.03
CA VAL A 236 3.24 -9.73 -13.04
C VAL A 236 4.53 -10.39 -13.51
N MET A 237 4.98 -11.40 -12.79
CA MET A 237 6.17 -12.18 -13.11
C MET A 237 5.93 -13.66 -12.84
N SER A 238 6.49 -14.56 -13.67
CA SER A 238 6.40 -16.01 -13.45
C SER A 238 7.49 -16.51 -12.50
N PHE A 239 7.22 -17.66 -11.89
CA PHE A 239 8.21 -18.50 -11.20
C PHE A 239 8.01 -19.97 -11.57
N GLY A 240 9.10 -20.76 -11.55
CA GLY A 240 9.07 -22.18 -11.90
C GLY A 240 9.12 -23.13 -10.70
N SER A 241 9.50 -22.65 -9.50
CA SER A 241 9.55 -23.45 -8.28
C SER A 241 9.17 -22.68 -7.03
N GLU A 242 8.84 -23.39 -5.94
CA GLU A 242 8.50 -22.78 -4.65
C GLU A 242 9.68 -21.95 -4.09
N GLU A 243 10.90 -22.48 -4.21
CA GLU A 243 12.13 -21.80 -3.75
C GLU A 243 12.35 -20.49 -4.52
N GLU A 244 12.13 -20.52 -5.83
CA GLU A 244 12.22 -19.30 -6.65
C GLU A 244 11.17 -18.27 -6.26
N ALA A 245 9.91 -18.70 -6.03
CA ALA A 245 8.84 -17.80 -5.59
C ALA A 245 9.20 -17.09 -4.28
N ILE A 246 9.72 -17.82 -3.29
CA ILE A 246 10.19 -17.29 -2.01
C ILE A 246 11.36 -16.33 -2.21
N SER A 247 12.34 -16.73 -3.04
CA SER A 247 13.48 -15.88 -3.36
C SER A 247 13.05 -14.56 -4.00
N LEU A 248 12.16 -14.60 -5.00
CA LEU A 248 11.60 -13.42 -5.65
C LEU A 248 10.80 -12.55 -4.67
N ALA A 249 10.01 -13.17 -3.78
CA ALA A 249 9.24 -12.44 -2.78
C ALA A 249 10.14 -11.56 -1.90
N ASN A 250 11.31 -12.08 -1.52
CA ASN A 250 12.24 -11.45 -0.57
C ASN A 250 13.30 -10.53 -1.24
N GLN A 251 13.28 -10.37 -2.57
CA GLN A 251 14.30 -9.57 -3.30
C GLN A 251 14.07 -8.05 -3.28
N THR A 252 13.33 -7.52 -2.34
CA THR A 252 13.17 -6.06 -2.20
C THR A 252 13.59 -5.61 -0.81
N SER A 253 13.84 -4.31 -0.66
CA SER A 253 14.14 -3.72 0.65
C SER A 253 12.91 -3.49 1.52
N TYR A 254 11.72 -3.83 1.02
CA TYR A 254 10.45 -3.72 1.73
C TYR A 254 10.11 -5.03 2.43
N GLY A 255 9.36 -4.93 3.53
CA GLY A 255 8.95 -6.08 4.32
C GLY A 255 7.63 -5.81 5.07
N LEU A 256 6.69 -5.04 4.47
CA LEU A 256 5.45 -4.68 5.15
C LEU A 256 4.42 -5.81 5.11
N ALA A 257 4.08 -6.27 3.92
CA ALA A 257 3.05 -7.28 3.71
C ALA A 257 3.40 -8.24 2.57
N GLY A 258 2.75 -9.41 2.56
CA GLY A 258 2.80 -10.38 1.49
C GLY A 258 1.56 -11.27 1.48
N GLY A 259 1.39 -12.07 0.42
CA GLY A 259 0.28 -13.01 0.30
C GLY A 259 0.67 -14.30 -0.40
N VAL A 260 -0.03 -15.39 -0.07
CA VAL A 260 0.19 -16.72 -0.66
C VAL A 260 -1.15 -17.35 -1.02
N TRP A 261 -1.27 -17.83 -2.24
CA TRP A 261 -2.43 -18.52 -2.78
C TRP A 261 -2.08 -19.96 -3.13
N THR A 262 -2.68 -20.91 -2.46
CA THR A 262 -2.56 -22.36 -2.69
C THR A 262 -3.69 -23.09 -1.99
N GLN A 263 -4.06 -24.29 -2.44
CA GLN A 263 -4.96 -25.17 -1.74
C GLN A 263 -4.25 -26.11 -0.77
N ASP A 264 -2.93 -26.18 -0.80
CA ASP A 264 -2.12 -26.96 0.14
C ASP A 264 -1.83 -26.15 1.40
N ILE A 265 -2.44 -26.51 2.52
CA ILE A 265 -2.26 -25.86 3.82
C ILE A 265 -0.81 -25.92 4.32
N SER A 266 -0.11 -26.99 4.04
CA SER A 266 1.28 -27.17 4.46
C SER A 266 2.18 -26.17 3.72
N ARG A 267 1.98 -26.05 2.40
CA ARG A 267 2.64 -25.04 1.57
C ARG A 267 2.29 -23.63 2.06
N ALA A 268 1.01 -23.32 2.27
CA ALA A 268 0.57 -22.00 2.72
C ALA A 268 1.31 -21.58 3.99
N ILE A 269 1.36 -22.45 5.00
CA ILE A 269 2.04 -22.20 6.27
C ILE A 269 3.56 -22.08 6.09
N ASN A 270 4.18 -22.97 5.32
CA ASN A 270 5.63 -22.98 5.15
C ASN A 270 6.11 -21.76 4.37
N VAL A 271 5.48 -21.45 3.24
CA VAL A 271 5.84 -20.30 2.42
C VAL A 271 5.60 -18.99 3.17
N SER A 272 4.47 -18.86 3.89
CA SER A 272 4.17 -17.64 4.67
C SER A 272 5.22 -17.33 5.74
N LYS A 273 5.84 -18.35 6.33
CA LYS A 273 6.92 -18.18 7.32
C LYS A 273 8.25 -17.77 6.70
N LEU A 274 8.43 -18.03 5.40
CA LEU A 274 9.67 -17.75 4.67
C LEU A 274 9.65 -16.43 3.92
N ILE A 275 8.49 -15.78 3.83
CA ILE A 275 8.38 -14.40 3.30
C ILE A 275 8.84 -13.42 4.38
N ASP A 276 9.84 -12.59 4.04
CA ASP A 276 10.37 -11.55 4.93
C ASP A 276 9.43 -10.33 4.94
N ALA A 277 8.32 -10.48 5.67
CA ALA A 277 7.31 -9.43 5.82
C ALA A 277 6.67 -9.46 7.21
N GLY A 278 6.28 -8.28 7.71
CA GLY A 278 5.61 -8.14 9.01
C GLY A 278 4.24 -8.79 9.07
N SER A 279 3.56 -8.93 7.93
CA SER A 279 2.26 -9.59 7.82
C SER A 279 2.16 -10.37 6.51
N VAL A 280 1.79 -11.65 6.61
CA VAL A 280 1.55 -12.49 5.42
C VAL A 280 0.16 -13.10 5.51
N SER A 281 -0.68 -12.80 4.52
CA SER A 281 -2.00 -13.40 4.36
C SER A 281 -1.90 -14.66 3.50
N TYR A 282 -2.57 -15.74 3.89
CA TYR A 282 -2.68 -16.93 3.05
C TYR A 282 -4.11 -17.46 3.06
N THR A 283 -4.53 -18.02 1.92
CA THR A 283 -5.87 -18.61 1.77
C THR A 283 -5.75 -20.07 1.41
N HIS A 284 -6.23 -20.87 2.29
CA HIS A 284 -6.72 -22.20 1.96
C HIS A 284 -8.12 -22.29 2.58
N LEU A 285 -9.02 -23.01 1.95
CA LEU A 285 -10.35 -23.34 2.48
C LEU A 285 -11.00 -22.25 3.37
N THR A 286 -12.14 -21.83 2.95
CA THR A 286 -13.09 -20.93 3.57
C THR A 286 -13.27 -21.13 5.09
N LEU A 287 -12.37 -20.58 5.88
CA LEU A 287 -12.75 -20.07 7.18
C LEU A 287 -12.90 -18.56 6.98
N PRO A 288 -14.06 -17.97 7.33
CA PRO A 288 -14.18 -16.53 7.36
C PRO A 288 -13.15 -16.03 8.37
N THR A 289 -12.02 -15.54 7.88
CA THR A 289 -11.10 -14.80 8.73
C THR A 289 -11.79 -13.49 9.02
N ILE A 290 -12.50 -13.43 10.10
CA ILE A 290 -12.89 -12.16 10.71
C ILE A 290 -11.57 -11.55 11.14
N LEU A 291 -11.06 -10.63 10.35
CA LEU A 291 -10.04 -9.70 10.77
C LEU A 291 -10.66 -8.81 11.84
N LEU A 292 -10.57 -9.26 13.08
CA LEU A 292 -10.67 -8.41 14.23
C LEU A 292 -9.27 -7.91 14.54
N VAL A 293 -8.94 -6.72 14.07
CA VAL A 293 -7.95 -5.83 14.66
C VAL A 293 -8.59 -4.47 14.80
#